data_11ac16aa7f61704acb0e3aa6948132af
#
_entry.id   11ac16aa7f61704acb0e3aa6948132af
#
_cell.length_a   1.000
_cell.length_b   1.000
_cell.length_c   1.000
_cell.angle_alpha   90.00
_cell.angle_beta   90.00
_cell.angle_gamma   90.00
#
_symmetry.space_group_name_H-M   'P 1'
#
loop_
_entity.id
_entity.type
_entity.pdbx_description
1 polymer ?
#
loop_
_entity_poly.entity_id
_entity_poly.type
_entity_poly.pdbx_seq_one_letter_code
_entity_poly.pdbx_strand_id
1 'polypeptide(L)'
;MHFDIILPSVFFLLIASSIFIQDKLKNRLPSLFEEAKFSTKEAILTAVWIGIAVTVMALIPREAIRIFFLTAYSYILFSFTRMLLKKWYIAIFPPLLFICSYLFFWNLATFNISVAVFFIIIILYTSGLFSWSTVWIFAALLTIMDIIQVFLTGFMVQSATKMLELRLPVLLILPMYPYTSIINLGLGDIYLASLISIQASAKYGMEVGVLMAATNGIAMFLFEALMLNTKLFTFFPATLVVLAGSIMGLGIARIMKMNKRQDE
;
A
#
# COMPACT_ATOMS: atom_id res chain seq x y z
N MET A 1 -5.85 -8.42 -27.95
CA MET A 1 -5.23 -8.61 -26.65
C MET A 1 -5.34 -7.28 -25.93
N HIS A 2 -5.99 -7.24 -24.76
CA HIS A 2 -6.21 -6.03 -23.99
C HIS A 2 -5.15 -5.96 -22.89
N PHE A 3 -4.55 -4.79 -22.67
CA PHE A 3 -3.58 -4.54 -21.60
C PHE A 3 -3.65 -3.09 -21.16
N ASP A 4 -3.33 -2.81 -19.91
CA ASP A 4 -3.15 -1.46 -19.38
C ASP A 4 -1.71 -1.27 -18.91
N ILE A 5 -1.17 -0.07 -19.09
CA ILE A 5 0.19 0.29 -18.68
C ILE A 5 0.18 1.23 -17.47
N ILE A 6 -0.91 1.97 -17.28
CA ILE A 6 -0.96 3.03 -16.25
C ILE A 6 -0.93 2.42 -14.85
N LEU A 7 -1.80 1.46 -14.55
CA LEU A 7 -1.88 0.87 -13.21
C LEU A 7 -0.56 0.21 -12.79
N PRO A 8 0.06 -0.71 -13.57
CA PRO A 8 1.33 -1.32 -13.19
C PRO A 8 2.47 -0.30 -13.05
N SER A 9 2.48 0.74 -13.89
CA SER A 9 3.50 1.81 -13.81
C SER A 9 3.34 2.64 -12.53
N VAL A 10 2.12 3.06 -12.20
CA VAL A 10 1.84 3.80 -10.96
C VAL A 10 2.14 2.92 -9.74
N PHE A 11 1.78 1.65 -9.78
CA PHE A 11 2.10 0.68 -8.73
C PHE A 11 3.60 0.58 -8.49
N PHE A 12 4.40 0.36 -9.56
CA PHE A 12 5.85 0.35 -9.48
C PHE A 12 6.41 1.67 -8.93
N LEU A 13 5.96 2.81 -9.45
CA LEU A 13 6.46 4.14 -9.04
C LEU A 13 6.18 4.43 -7.57
N LEU A 14 5.02 4.05 -7.05
CA LEU A 14 4.68 4.24 -5.63
C LEU A 14 5.55 3.36 -4.73
N ILE A 15 5.76 2.10 -5.10
CA ILE A 15 6.64 1.20 -4.34
C ILE A 15 8.08 1.74 -4.36
N ALA A 16 8.61 2.08 -5.53
CA ALA A 16 9.96 2.62 -5.68
C ALA A 16 10.12 3.93 -4.88
N SER A 17 9.16 4.86 -5.00
CA SER A 17 9.16 6.11 -4.25
C SER A 17 9.21 5.89 -2.74
N SER A 18 8.46 4.89 -2.22
CA SER A 18 8.47 4.57 -0.79
C SER A 18 9.85 4.09 -0.31
N ILE A 19 10.57 3.30 -1.12
CA ILE A 19 11.92 2.83 -0.81
C ILE A 19 12.90 4.02 -0.75
N PHE A 20 12.89 4.90 -1.78
CA PHE A 20 13.79 6.04 -1.83
C PHE A 20 13.53 7.07 -0.74
N ILE A 21 12.25 7.37 -0.46
CA ILE A 21 11.88 8.32 0.58
C ILE A 21 12.28 7.76 1.96
N GLN A 22 12.04 6.48 2.22
CA GLN A 22 12.43 5.85 3.47
C GLN A 22 13.95 5.87 3.68
N ASP A 23 14.72 5.50 2.67
CA ASP A 23 16.19 5.52 2.76
C ASP A 23 16.72 6.94 3.07
N LYS A 24 16.16 7.96 2.40
CA LYS A 24 16.51 9.36 2.62
C LYS A 24 16.11 9.88 4.01
N LEU A 25 14.94 9.44 4.53
CA LEU A 25 14.41 9.90 5.81
C LEU A 25 15.00 9.15 7.01
N LYS A 26 15.44 7.91 6.84
CA LYS A 26 16.04 7.09 7.90
C LYS A 26 17.16 7.83 8.65
N ASN A 27 17.99 8.56 7.91
CA ASN A 27 19.09 9.33 8.50
C ASN A 27 18.63 10.65 9.14
N ARG A 28 17.46 11.18 8.79
CA ARG A 28 16.92 12.45 9.32
C ARG A 28 15.98 12.26 10.51
N LEU A 29 15.32 11.11 10.57
CA LEU A 29 14.30 10.78 11.55
C LEU A 29 14.56 9.39 12.16
N PRO A 30 15.72 9.17 12.81
CA PRO A 30 16.03 7.86 13.38
C PRO A 30 14.96 7.39 14.37
N SER A 31 14.33 8.31 15.11
CA SER A 31 13.28 7.99 16.07
C SER A 31 12.05 7.29 15.46
N LEU A 32 11.81 7.42 14.16
CA LEU A 32 10.75 6.67 13.46
C LEU A 32 11.11 5.21 13.18
N PHE A 33 12.40 4.91 13.12
CA PHE A 33 12.91 3.61 12.69
C PHE A 33 13.57 2.82 13.81
N GLU A 34 13.77 3.45 14.99
CA GLU A 34 14.34 2.86 16.20
C GLU A 34 13.29 2.25 17.13
N GLU A 35 12.00 2.32 16.79
CA GLU A 35 10.94 1.70 17.58
C GLU A 35 11.12 0.17 17.67
N ALA A 36 10.62 -0.40 18.76
CA ALA A 36 10.67 -1.84 18.97
C ALA A 36 9.98 -2.59 17.81
N LYS A 37 10.75 -3.44 17.14
CA LYS A 37 10.20 -4.24 16.02
C LYS A 37 9.14 -5.20 16.54
N PHE A 38 8.10 -5.37 15.76
CA PHE A 38 7.04 -6.32 16.04
C PHE A 38 7.61 -7.74 16.24
N SER A 39 7.21 -8.34 17.32
CA SER A 39 7.31 -9.78 17.52
C SER A 39 6.37 -10.51 16.55
N THR A 40 6.57 -11.80 16.39
CA THR A 40 5.67 -12.65 15.58
C THR A 40 4.21 -12.53 16.05
N LYS A 41 3.97 -12.46 17.36
CA LYS A 41 2.62 -12.34 17.94
C LYS A 41 1.97 -11.00 17.55
N GLU A 42 2.71 -9.90 17.60
CA GLU A 42 2.20 -8.58 17.24
C GLU A 42 1.92 -8.47 15.75
N ALA A 43 2.76 -9.06 14.89
CA ALA A 43 2.51 -9.12 13.45
C ALA A 43 1.22 -9.91 13.12
N ILE A 44 1.00 -11.05 13.78
CA ILE A 44 -0.23 -11.84 13.66
C ILE A 44 -1.44 -11.03 14.12
N LEU A 45 -1.33 -10.42 15.31
CA LEU A 45 -2.42 -9.62 15.88
C LEU A 45 -2.79 -8.45 14.98
N THR A 46 -1.79 -7.77 14.41
CA THR A 46 -2.02 -6.65 13.47
C THR A 46 -2.76 -7.12 12.21
N ALA A 47 -2.37 -8.25 11.61
CA ALA A 47 -3.07 -8.80 10.46
C ALA A 47 -4.54 -9.14 10.78
N VAL A 48 -4.78 -9.78 11.93
CA VAL A 48 -6.14 -10.10 12.40
C VAL A 48 -6.97 -8.84 12.64
N TRP A 49 -6.40 -7.82 13.28
CA TRP A 49 -7.09 -6.55 13.51
C TRP A 49 -7.44 -5.83 12.21
N ILE A 50 -6.59 -5.86 11.19
CA ILE A 50 -6.91 -5.32 9.86
C ILE A 50 -8.10 -6.07 9.26
N GLY A 51 -8.12 -7.41 9.32
CA GLY A 51 -9.24 -8.20 8.84
C GLY A 51 -10.55 -7.88 9.57
N ILE A 52 -10.51 -7.75 10.90
CA ILE A 52 -11.67 -7.34 11.71
C ILE A 52 -12.11 -5.92 11.31
N ALA A 53 -11.18 -4.99 11.15
CA ALA A 53 -11.48 -3.61 10.77
C ALA A 53 -12.22 -3.54 9.42
N VAL A 54 -11.81 -4.28 8.41
CA VAL A 54 -12.50 -4.35 7.11
C VAL A 54 -13.92 -4.90 7.28
N THR A 55 -14.12 -5.95 8.10
CA THR A 55 -15.44 -6.50 8.40
C THR A 55 -16.32 -5.46 9.10
N VAL A 56 -15.79 -4.78 10.12
CA VAL A 56 -16.51 -3.73 10.84
C VAL A 56 -16.90 -2.59 9.90
N MET A 57 -15.99 -2.15 9.01
CA MET A 57 -16.27 -1.12 8.00
C MET A 57 -17.41 -1.51 7.05
N ALA A 58 -17.54 -2.80 6.71
CA ALA A 58 -18.66 -3.28 5.91
C ALA A 58 -20.00 -3.13 6.64
N LEU A 59 -20.02 -3.19 7.97
CA LEU A 59 -21.24 -3.21 8.78
C LEU A 59 -21.69 -1.84 9.30
N ILE A 60 -20.76 -0.94 9.62
CA ILE A 60 -21.09 0.37 10.22
C ILE A 60 -21.73 1.35 9.23
N PRO A 61 -22.52 2.34 9.74
CA PRO A 61 -23.13 3.38 8.91
C PRO A 61 -22.12 4.25 8.17
N ARG A 62 -22.49 4.71 6.97
CA ARG A 62 -21.62 5.52 6.09
C ARG A 62 -21.09 6.79 6.77
N GLU A 63 -21.92 7.50 7.50
CA GLU A 63 -21.50 8.75 8.17
C GLU A 63 -20.46 8.50 9.26
N ALA A 64 -20.57 7.40 10.00
CA ALA A 64 -19.56 7.01 10.98
C ALA A 64 -18.21 6.71 10.32
N ILE A 65 -18.22 6.02 9.17
CA ILE A 65 -17.02 5.77 8.37
C ILE A 65 -16.41 7.09 7.93
N ARG A 66 -17.21 8.01 7.39
CA ARG A 66 -16.75 9.34 6.94
C ARG A 66 -16.05 10.11 8.05
N ILE A 67 -16.71 10.25 9.20
CA ILE A 67 -16.16 10.97 10.36
C ILE A 67 -14.88 10.33 10.85
N PHE A 68 -14.88 9.00 11.00
CA PHE A 68 -13.70 8.24 11.43
C PHE A 68 -12.50 8.47 10.50
N PHE A 69 -12.70 8.30 9.20
CA PHE A 69 -11.61 8.48 8.23
C PHE A 69 -11.12 9.93 8.18
N LEU A 70 -11.99 10.92 8.09
CA LEU A 70 -11.56 12.32 8.09
C LEU A 70 -10.74 12.67 9.33
N THR A 71 -11.17 12.17 10.49
CA THR A 71 -10.45 12.38 11.75
C THR A 71 -9.11 11.67 11.77
N ALA A 72 -9.07 10.39 11.38
CA ALA A 72 -7.84 9.58 11.32
C ALA A 72 -6.81 10.18 10.34
N TYR A 73 -7.25 10.57 9.15
CA TYR A 73 -6.40 11.22 8.18
C TYR A 73 -5.84 12.55 8.67
N SER A 74 -6.70 13.40 9.25
CA SER A 74 -6.28 14.69 9.83
C SER A 74 -5.26 14.49 10.94
N TYR A 75 -5.48 13.50 11.80
CA TYR A 75 -4.55 13.16 12.88
C TYR A 75 -3.19 12.66 12.35
N ILE A 76 -3.18 11.79 11.34
CA ILE A 76 -1.96 11.28 10.71
C ILE A 76 -1.16 12.43 10.08
N LEU A 77 -1.81 13.32 9.33
CA LEU A 77 -1.17 14.50 8.74
C LEU A 77 -0.59 15.44 9.80
N PHE A 78 -1.35 15.70 10.86
CA PHE A 78 -0.89 16.52 11.99
C PHE A 78 0.34 15.91 12.66
N SER A 79 0.24 14.64 13.04
CA SER A 79 1.32 13.93 13.75
C SER A 79 2.60 13.88 12.93
N PHE A 80 2.50 13.54 11.63
CA PHE A 80 3.64 13.48 10.75
C PHE A 80 4.31 14.85 10.55
N THR A 81 3.52 15.89 10.31
CA THR A 81 4.04 17.24 10.14
C THR A 81 4.67 17.79 11.43
N ARG A 82 4.05 17.52 12.58
CA ARG A 82 4.60 17.91 13.90
C ARG A 82 5.94 17.26 14.16
N MET A 83 6.09 16.00 13.80
CA MET A 83 7.34 15.26 13.96
C MET A 83 8.44 15.78 13.04
N LEU A 84 8.11 16.11 11.78
CA LEU A 84 9.06 16.65 10.80
C LEU A 84 9.55 18.06 11.17
N LEU A 85 8.62 18.94 11.55
CA LEU A 85 8.90 20.37 11.68
C LEU A 85 9.07 20.82 13.15
N LYS A 86 8.73 19.95 14.11
CA LYS A 86 8.78 20.20 15.57
C LYS A 86 7.98 21.44 16.03
N LYS A 87 7.10 22.01 15.16
CA LYS A 87 6.29 23.20 15.40
C LYS A 87 4.82 22.85 15.28
N TRP A 88 4.09 22.89 16.39
CA TRP A 88 2.68 22.46 16.44
C TRP A 88 1.74 23.31 15.57
N TYR A 89 1.98 24.64 15.51
CA TYR A 89 1.15 25.56 14.74
C TYR A 89 1.26 25.35 13.23
N ILE A 90 2.43 24.91 12.72
CA ILE A 90 2.59 24.56 11.30
C ILE A 90 1.93 23.20 11.02
N ALA A 91 1.91 22.30 12.00
CA ALA A 91 1.32 20.98 11.87
C ALA A 91 -0.21 21.00 11.70
N ILE A 92 -0.89 22.10 12.05
CA ILE A 92 -2.33 22.27 11.84
C ILE A 92 -2.66 22.51 10.35
N PHE A 93 -1.74 23.07 9.58
CA PHE A 93 -2.00 23.48 8.20
C PHE A 93 -2.35 22.31 7.26
N PRO A 94 -1.61 21.18 7.20
CA PRO A 94 -1.95 20.07 6.32
C PRO A 94 -3.32 19.41 6.57
N PRO A 95 -3.75 19.15 7.84
CA PRO A 95 -5.12 18.71 8.11
C PRO A 95 -6.18 19.69 7.63
N LEU A 96 -6.00 20.98 7.86
CA LEU A 96 -6.93 22.01 7.39
C LEU A 96 -7.02 22.02 5.86
N LEU A 97 -5.87 21.97 5.18
CA LEU A 97 -5.82 21.91 3.71
C LEU A 97 -6.55 20.67 3.20
N PHE A 98 -6.36 19.51 3.83
CA PHE A 98 -7.06 18.28 3.47
C PHE A 98 -8.58 18.40 3.63
N ILE A 99 -9.05 18.89 4.80
CA ILE A 99 -10.48 19.08 5.06
C ILE A 99 -11.08 20.09 4.08
N CYS A 100 -10.43 21.23 3.86
CA CYS A 100 -10.87 22.22 2.87
C CYS A 100 -10.92 21.64 1.45
N SER A 101 -9.91 20.86 1.05
CA SER A 101 -9.91 20.20 -0.24
C SER A 101 -11.06 19.21 -0.35
N TYR A 102 -11.30 18.40 0.69
CA TYR A 102 -12.39 17.43 0.73
C TYR A 102 -13.77 18.09 0.63
N LEU A 103 -13.97 19.24 1.27
CA LEU A 103 -15.27 19.91 1.28
C LEU A 103 -15.54 20.74 0.03
N PHE A 104 -14.52 21.40 -0.55
CA PHE A 104 -14.71 22.45 -1.56
C PHE A 104 -14.07 22.12 -2.92
N PHE A 105 -13.00 21.32 -2.96
CA PHE A 105 -12.18 21.11 -4.16
C PHE A 105 -11.94 19.63 -4.48
N TRP A 106 -12.89 18.75 -4.10
CA TRP A 106 -12.71 17.32 -4.23
C TRP A 106 -12.95 16.86 -5.67
N ASN A 107 -11.87 16.73 -6.43
CA ASN A 107 -11.85 16.17 -7.77
C ASN A 107 -10.93 14.93 -7.84
N LEU A 108 -10.87 14.27 -8.99
CA LEU A 108 -10.06 13.06 -9.16
C LEU A 108 -8.57 13.27 -8.87
N ALA A 109 -8.02 14.44 -9.23
CA ALA A 109 -6.62 14.74 -8.99
C ALA A 109 -6.33 14.94 -7.49
N THR A 110 -7.12 15.76 -6.78
CA THR A 110 -6.98 15.97 -5.33
C THR A 110 -7.21 14.67 -4.55
N PHE A 111 -8.15 13.84 -5.01
CA PHE A 111 -8.39 12.51 -4.46
C PHE A 111 -7.14 11.63 -4.56
N ASN A 112 -6.60 11.42 -5.77
CA ASN A 112 -5.43 10.57 -5.99
C ASN A 112 -4.15 11.11 -5.31
N ILE A 113 -3.97 12.43 -5.27
CA ILE A 113 -2.86 13.06 -4.53
C ILE A 113 -3.00 12.75 -3.03
N SER A 114 -4.20 12.88 -2.46
CA SER A 114 -4.44 12.55 -1.07
C SER A 114 -4.13 11.08 -0.79
N VAL A 115 -4.59 10.16 -1.64
CA VAL A 115 -4.27 8.72 -1.54
C VAL A 115 -2.76 8.48 -1.51
N ALA A 116 -2.01 9.09 -2.45
CA ALA A 116 -0.55 8.92 -2.53
C ALA A 116 0.16 9.49 -1.28
N VAL A 117 -0.25 10.66 -0.80
CA VAL A 117 0.30 11.28 0.41
C VAL A 117 0.06 10.38 1.63
N PHE A 118 -1.15 9.87 1.82
CA PHE A 118 -1.45 8.97 2.93
C PHE A 118 -0.67 7.67 2.86
N PHE A 119 -0.61 7.07 1.67
CA PHE A 119 0.18 5.87 1.46
C PHE A 119 1.64 6.07 1.91
N ILE A 120 2.28 7.14 1.45
CA ILE A 120 3.68 7.44 1.81
C ILE A 120 3.83 7.64 3.32
N ILE A 121 2.93 8.38 3.96
CA ILE A 121 2.99 8.62 5.40
C ILE A 121 2.82 7.30 6.17
N ILE A 122 1.81 6.50 5.85
CA ILE A 122 1.52 5.24 6.54
C ILE A 122 2.69 4.27 6.39
N ILE A 123 3.24 4.11 5.19
CA ILE A 123 4.36 3.19 4.96
C ILE A 123 5.62 3.63 5.71
N LEU A 124 5.88 4.94 5.81
CA LEU A 124 6.99 5.48 6.57
C LEU A 124 6.85 5.20 8.07
N TYR A 125 5.65 5.37 8.64
CA TYR A 125 5.40 5.08 10.05
C TYR A 125 5.52 3.60 10.39
N THR A 126 5.07 2.73 9.51
CA THR A 126 4.90 1.30 9.83
C THR A 126 6.06 0.44 9.37
N SER A 127 6.83 0.87 8.35
CA SER A 127 7.92 0.06 7.81
C SER A 127 9.01 -0.26 8.82
N GLY A 128 9.28 0.64 9.78
CA GLY A 128 10.24 0.44 10.87
C GLY A 128 9.83 -0.63 11.88
N LEU A 129 8.51 -0.86 12.03
CA LEU A 129 7.96 -1.83 12.98
C LEU A 129 8.15 -3.28 12.55
N PHE A 130 8.32 -3.53 11.26
CA PHE A 130 8.49 -4.89 10.73
C PHE A 130 9.95 -5.27 10.59
N SER A 131 10.25 -6.53 10.89
CA SER A 131 11.49 -7.19 10.50
C SER A 131 11.28 -8.02 9.23
N TRP A 132 12.38 -8.48 8.61
CA TRP A 132 12.30 -9.38 7.46
C TRP A 132 11.46 -10.63 7.70
N SER A 133 11.55 -11.21 8.90
CA SER A 133 10.76 -12.41 9.24
C SER A 133 9.30 -12.10 9.48
N THR A 134 9.01 -11.03 10.23
CA THR A 134 7.64 -10.66 10.59
C THR A 134 6.85 -10.14 9.40
N VAL A 135 7.50 -9.51 8.41
CA VAL A 135 6.80 -9.03 7.20
C VAL A 135 6.23 -10.18 6.36
N TRP A 136 6.92 -11.32 6.26
CA TRP A 136 6.42 -12.48 5.52
C TRP A 136 5.26 -13.18 6.23
N ILE A 137 5.31 -13.26 7.57
CA ILE A 137 4.21 -13.80 8.38
C ILE A 137 2.98 -12.89 8.21
N PHE A 138 3.18 -11.58 8.33
CA PHE A 138 2.13 -10.59 8.12
C PHE A 138 1.53 -10.68 6.71
N ALA A 139 2.37 -10.75 5.68
CA ALA A 139 1.95 -10.85 4.29
C ALA A 139 1.12 -12.12 4.02
N ALA A 140 1.56 -13.26 4.53
CA ALA A 140 0.83 -14.53 4.38
C ALA A 140 -0.55 -14.46 5.05
N LEU A 141 -0.62 -13.95 6.27
CA LEU A 141 -1.88 -13.82 7.01
C LEU A 141 -2.83 -12.82 6.34
N LEU A 142 -2.30 -11.67 5.90
CA LEU A 142 -3.08 -10.66 5.21
C LEU A 142 -3.66 -11.21 3.90
N THR A 143 -2.87 -11.99 3.15
CA THR A 143 -3.35 -12.67 1.94
C THR A 143 -4.44 -13.70 2.24
N ILE A 144 -4.30 -14.50 3.30
CA ILE A 144 -5.34 -15.46 3.72
C ILE A 144 -6.64 -14.70 4.07
N MET A 145 -6.53 -13.61 4.82
CA MET A 145 -7.68 -12.77 5.18
C MET A 145 -8.33 -12.14 3.94
N ASP A 146 -7.54 -11.68 2.99
CA ASP A 146 -8.03 -11.11 1.74
C ASP A 146 -8.79 -12.16 0.90
N ILE A 147 -8.26 -13.37 0.78
CA ILE A 147 -8.94 -14.49 0.12
C ILE A 147 -10.31 -14.76 0.78
N ILE A 148 -10.37 -14.82 2.11
CA ILE A 148 -11.60 -15.04 2.85
C ILE A 148 -12.59 -13.89 2.61
N GLN A 149 -12.11 -12.65 2.66
CA GLN A 149 -12.96 -11.46 2.55
C GLN A 149 -13.43 -11.17 1.13
N VAL A 150 -12.68 -11.57 0.10
CA VAL A 150 -13.07 -11.40 -1.29
C VAL A 150 -13.97 -12.55 -1.75
N PHE A 151 -13.57 -13.81 -1.52
CA PHE A 151 -14.27 -14.96 -2.09
C PHE A 151 -15.36 -15.55 -1.20
N LEU A 152 -15.20 -15.52 0.14
CA LEU A 152 -16.15 -16.18 1.03
C LEU A 152 -17.18 -15.22 1.62
N THR A 153 -16.77 -14.04 2.10
CA THR A 153 -17.67 -13.13 2.80
C THR A 153 -18.13 -11.94 1.96
N GLY A 154 -17.34 -11.51 0.98
CA GLY A 154 -17.60 -10.32 0.18
C GLY A 154 -17.44 -8.99 0.96
N PHE A 155 -17.02 -9.00 2.23
CA PHE A 155 -16.92 -7.80 3.05
C PHE A 155 -15.89 -6.79 2.52
N MET A 156 -14.81 -7.26 1.91
CA MET A 156 -13.82 -6.38 1.28
C MET A 156 -14.45 -5.55 0.15
N VAL A 157 -15.24 -6.21 -0.70
CA VAL A 157 -15.94 -5.54 -1.82
C VAL A 157 -16.97 -4.54 -1.30
N GLN A 158 -17.75 -4.91 -0.27
CA GLN A 158 -18.74 -4.02 0.35
C GLN A 158 -18.08 -2.80 0.98
N SER A 159 -16.99 -2.99 1.72
CA SER A 159 -16.23 -1.91 2.34
C SER A 159 -15.66 -0.97 1.28
N ALA A 160 -15.00 -1.52 0.25
CA ALA A 160 -14.42 -0.74 -0.84
C ALA A 160 -15.51 0.10 -1.57
N THR A 161 -16.67 -0.50 -1.86
CA THR A 161 -17.79 0.20 -2.48
C THR A 161 -18.29 1.36 -1.62
N LYS A 162 -18.50 1.14 -0.31
CA LYS A 162 -18.88 2.21 0.62
C LYS A 162 -17.86 3.35 0.65
N MET A 163 -16.57 3.03 0.69
CA MET A 163 -15.51 4.03 0.71
C MET A 163 -15.44 4.83 -0.58
N LEU A 164 -15.66 4.18 -1.74
CA LEU A 164 -15.77 4.86 -3.03
C LEU A 164 -16.95 5.82 -3.10
N GLU A 165 -18.14 5.38 -2.66
CA GLU A 165 -19.34 6.22 -2.60
C GLU A 165 -19.16 7.46 -1.70
N LEU A 166 -18.42 7.29 -0.60
CA LEU A 166 -18.05 8.39 0.30
C LEU A 166 -16.88 9.23 -0.22
N ARG A 167 -16.30 8.84 -1.35
CA ARG A 167 -15.09 9.47 -1.93
C ARG A 167 -13.94 9.59 -0.93
N LEU A 168 -13.74 8.54 -0.11
CA LEU A 168 -12.65 8.49 0.85
C LEU A 168 -11.36 8.01 0.16
N PRO A 169 -10.20 8.66 0.40
CA PRO A 169 -8.96 8.37 -0.30
C PRO A 169 -8.26 7.10 0.22
N VAL A 170 -8.88 5.93 -0.03
CA VAL A 170 -8.39 4.60 0.39
C VAL A 170 -7.97 3.70 -0.77
N LEU A 171 -8.17 4.17 -2.00
CA LEU A 171 -7.77 3.49 -3.22
C LEU A 171 -7.45 4.52 -4.30
N LEU A 172 -6.59 4.19 -5.24
CA LEU A 172 -6.32 5.02 -6.41
C LEU A 172 -7.34 4.73 -7.49
N ILE A 173 -7.83 5.78 -8.13
CA ILE A 173 -8.73 5.72 -9.29
C ILE A 173 -7.92 6.13 -10.50
N LEU A 174 -7.59 5.17 -11.36
CA LEU A 174 -6.69 5.38 -12.49
C LEU A 174 -7.44 5.19 -13.81
N PRO A 175 -7.17 6.04 -14.83
CA PRO A 175 -7.64 5.78 -16.17
C PRO A 175 -6.87 4.60 -16.76
N MET A 176 -7.53 3.74 -17.50
CA MET A 176 -6.86 2.68 -18.26
C MET A 176 -6.40 3.21 -19.61
N TYR A 177 -5.18 2.86 -20.01
CA TYR A 177 -4.68 3.17 -21.35
C TYR A 177 -4.33 1.89 -22.11
N PRO A 178 -4.80 1.73 -23.36
CA PRO A 178 -5.43 2.73 -24.26
C PRO A 178 -6.96 2.83 -24.16
N TYR A 179 -7.58 2.31 -23.13
CA TYR A 179 -9.04 2.27 -22.98
C TYR A 179 -9.57 3.48 -22.23
N THR A 180 -10.87 3.76 -22.39
CA THR A 180 -11.58 4.86 -21.71
C THR A 180 -12.21 4.45 -20.37
N SER A 181 -11.92 3.25 -19.89
CA SER A 181 -12.41 2.74 -18.61
C SER A 181 -11.56 3.20 -17.43
N ILE A 182 -12.05 2.96 -16.23
CA ILE A 182 -11.40 3.31 -14.97
C ILE A 182 -11.10 2.02 -14.22
N ILE A 183 -9.93 1.96 -13.60
CA ILE A 183 -9.53 0.87 -12.71
C ILE A 183 -9.21 1.42 -11.32
N ASN A 184 -9.49 0.62 -10.31
CA ASN A 184 -9.24 0.96 -8.92
C ASN A 184 -8.10 0.10 -8.36
N LEU A 185 -7.13 0.74 -7.70
CA LEU A 185 -6.02 0.08 -7.04
C LEU A 185 -6.08 0.32 -5.53
N GLY A 186 -6.22 -0.75 -4.76
CA GLY A 186 -6.31 -0.70 -3.31
C GLY A 186 -5.00 -0.23 -2.67
N LEU A 187 -5.10 0.65 -1.65
CA LEU A 187 -3.92 1.06 -0.87
C LEU A 187 -3.26 -0.11 -0.14
N GLY A 188 -4.04 -1.12 0.27
CA GLY A 188 -3.53 -2.31 0.96
C GLY A 188 -2.52 -3.09 0.13
N ASP A 189 -2.77 -3.22 -1.18
CA ASP A 189 -1.89 -3.95 -2.10
C ASP A 189 -0.57 -3.21 -2.32
N ILE A 190 -0.65 -1.89 -2.52
CA ILE A 190 0.53 -1.03 -2.64
C ILE A 190 1.34 -1.05 -1.34
N TYR A 191 0.65 -0.98 -0.19
CA TYR A 191 1.26 -1.01 1.13
C TYR A 191 2.02 -2.31 1.36
N LEU A 192 1.41 -3.47 1.09
CA LEU A 192 2.04 -4.77 1.27
C LEU A 192 3.27 -4.93 0.38
N ALA A 193 3.15 -4.60 -0.91
CA ALA A 193 4.25 -4.65 -1.86
C ALA A 193 5.42 -3.74 -1.44
N SER A 194 5.11 -2.51 -0.99
CA SER A 194 6.10 -1.56 -0.51
C SER A 194 6.77 -2.04 0.78
N LEU A 195 6.01 -2.57 1.71
CA LEU A 195 6.52 -3.06 2.98
C LEU A 195 7.54 -4.20 2.77
N ILE A 196 7.21 -5.17 1.91
CA ILE A 196 8.12 -6.28 1.57
C ILE A 196 9.36 -5.74 0.85
N SER A 197 9.19 -4.83 -0.13
CA SER A 197 10.29 -4.25 -0.91
C SER A 197 11.23 -3.41 -0.05
N ILE A 198 10.71 -2.65 0.91
CA ILE A 198 11.49 -1.87 1.89
C ILE A 198 12.30 -2.80 2.79
N GLN A 199 11.70 -3.88 3.31
CA GLN A 199 12.41 -4.84 4.15
C GLN A 199 13.47 -5.62 3.36
N ALA A 200 13.23 -5.87 2.07
CA ALA A 200 14.22 -6.44 1.17
C ALA A 200 15.40 -5.47 0.93
N SER A 201 15.09 -4.18 0.70
CA SER A 201 16.10 -3.14 0.58
C SER A 201 16.97 -3.03 1.83
N ALA A 202 16.36 -3.06 3.01
CA ALA A 202 17.08 -3.00 4.29
C ALA A 202 17.98 -4.22 4.53
N LYS A 203 17.58 -5.41 4.05
CA LYS A 203 18.32 -6.67 4.28
C LYS A 203 19.35 -6.97 3.21
N TYR A 204 19.05 -6.69 1.95
CA TYR A 204 19.82 -7.15 0.79
C TYR A 204 20.40 -6.01 -0.05
N GLY A 205 20.07 -4.78 0.27
CA GLY A 205 20.48 -3.57 -0.47
C GLY A 205 19.37 -2.99 -1.34
N MET A 206 19.52 -1.71 -1.67
CA MET A 206 18.52 -0.93 -2.41
C MET A 206 18.20 -1.53 -3.78
N GLU A 207 19.19 -2.09 -4.47
CA GLU A 207 19.02 -2.74 -5.78
C GLU A 207 17.97 -3.87 -5.71
N VAL A 208 18.01 -4.68 -4.64
CA VAL A 208 17.05 -5.77 -4.44
C VAL A 208 15.66 -5.22 -4.12
N GLY A 209 15.57 -4.15 -3.33
CA GLY A 209 14.28 -3.49 -3.07
C GLY A 209 13.63 -2.98 -4.35
N VAL A 210 14.39 -2.28 -5.21
CA VAL A 210 13.91 -1.77 -6.51
C VAL A 210 13.57 -2.92 -7.47
N LEU A 211 14.37 -3.99 -7.48
CA LEU A 211 14.07 -5.20 -8.25
C LEU A 211 12.72 -5.79 -7.82
N MET A 212 12.45 -5.86 -6.51
CA MET A 212 11.15 -6.34 -6.01
C MET A 212 10.00 -5.41 -6.41
N ALA A 213 10.22 -4.10 -6.41
CA ALA A 213 9.23 -3.16 -6.92
C ALA A 213 8.93 -3.43 -8.41
N ALA A 214 9.96 -3.65 -9.22
CA ALA A 214 9.82 -3.94 -10.65
C ALA A 214 9.10 -5.28 -10.90
N THR A 215 9.46 -6.35 -10.19
CA THR A 215 8.80 -7.66 -10.32
C THR A 215 7.35 -7.62 -9.86
N ASN A 216 7.02 -6.84 -8.84
CA ASN A 216 5.64 -6.59 -8.42
C ASN A 216 4.85 -5.82 -9.50
N GLY A 217 5.45 -4.81 -10.13
CA GLY A 217 4.85 -4.10 -11.26
C GLY A 217 4.59 -5.03 -12.45
N ILE A 218 5.56 -5.90 -12.80
CA ILE A 218 5.42 -6.89 -13.88
C ILE A 218 4.33 -7.92 -13.53
N ALA A 219 4.31 -8.43 -12.31
CA ALA A 219 3.29 -9.38 -11.86
C ALA A 219 1.88 -8.76 -11.95
N MET A 220 1.74 -7.48 -11.55
CA MET A 220 0.47 -6.74 -11.67
C MET A 220 0.07 -6.56 -13.14
N PHE A 221 1.01 -6.20 -14.01
CA PHE A 221 0.76 -6.08 -15.45
C PHE A 221 0.26 -7.38 -16.07
N LEU A 222 0.95 -8.50 -15.80
CA LEU A 222 0.57 -9.81 -16.32
C LEU A 222 -0.79 -10.26 -15.81
N PHE A 223 -1.04 -10.05 -14.53
CA PHE A 223 -2.32 -10.40 -13.92
C PHE A 223 -3.47 -9.55 -14.50
N GLU A 224 -3.28 -8.25 -14.62
CA GLU A 224 -4.28 -7.36 -15.19
C GLU A 224 -4.57 -7.70 -16.66
N ALA A 225 -3.54 -7.95 -17.46
CA ALA A 225 -3.69 -8.40 -18.84
C ALA A 225 -4.47 -9.73 -18.91
N LEU A 226 -4.23 -10.66 -17.99
CA LEU A 226 -5.01 -11.89 -17.87
C LEU A 226 -6.48 -11.59 -17.58
N MET A 227 -6.76 -10.77 -16.58
CA MET A 227 -8.13 -10.42 -16.16
C MET A 227 -8.92 -9.72 -17.26
N LEU A 228 -8.30 -8.78 -17.98
CA LEU A 228 -8.93 -8.05 -19.08
C LEU A 228 -9.31 -8.95 -20.27
N ASN A 229 -8.53 -9.99 -20.52
CA ASN A 229 -8.76 -10.89 -21.67
C ASN A 229 -9.64 -12.10 -21.35
N THR A 230 -9.66 -12.57 -20.09
CA THR A 230 -10.38 -13.80 -19.71
C THR A 230 -11.69 -13.54 -18.99
N LYS A 231 -11.81 -12.39 -18.31
CA LYS A 231 -12.97 -12.03 -17.45
C LYS A 231 -13.33 -13.12 -16.42
N LEU A 232 -12.32 -13.88 -15.98
CA LEU A 232 -12.51 -15.03 -15.07
C LEU A 232 -13.09 -14.65 -13.72
N PHE A 233 -12.70 -13.47 -13.21
CA PHE A 233 -13.14 -12.97 -11.90
C PHE A 233 -13.58 -11.51 -12.01
N THR A 234 -14.63 -11.15 -11.29
CA THR A 234 -15.05 -9.75 -11.12
C THR A 234 -14.21 -9.05 -10.05
N PHE A 235 -13.84 -9.79 -9.00
CA PHE A 235 -12.97 -9.33 -7.92
C PHE A 235 -11.95 -10.43 -7.62
N PHE A 236 -10.71 -10.01 -7.32
CA PHE A 236 -9.63 -10.92 -7.02
C PHE A 236 -8.74 -10.33 -5.92
N PRO A 237 -8.25 -11.14 -4.97
CA PRO A 237 -7.34 -10.69 -3.91
C PRO A 237 -5.96 -10.37 -4.51
N ALA A 238 -5.69 -9.07 -4.76
CA ALA A 238 -4.45 -8.61 -5.40
C ALA A 238 -3.21 -8.88 -4.53
N THR A 239 -3.37 -9.11 -3.23
CA THR A 239 -2.30 -9.54 -2.33
C THR A 239 -1.62 -10.84 -2.78
N LEU A 240 -2.33 -11.76 -3.48
CA LEU A 240 -1.73 -12.94 -4.11
C LEU A 240 -0.73 -12.57 -5.21
N VAL A 241 -1.07 -11.57 -6.03
CA VAL A 241 -0.21 -11.06 -7.09
C VAL A 241 1.04 -10.41 -6.50
N VAL A 242 0.88 -9.65 -5.40
CA VAL A 242 1.98 -9.06 -4.65
C VAL A 242 2.92 -10.12 -4.09
N LEU A 243 2.40 -11.18 -3.49
CA LEU A 243 3.25 -12.29 -3.01
C LEU A 243 4.00 -12.97 -4.15
N ALA A 244 3.32 -13.26 -5.25
CA ALA A 244 3.95 -13.89 -6.42
C ALA A 244 5.07 -13.00 -7.00
N GLY A 245 4.82 -11.70 -7.19
CA GLY A 245 5.81 -10.73 -7.66
C GLY A 245 7.00 -10.60 -6.72
N SER A 246 6.74 -10.62 -5.40
CA SER A 246 7.80 -10.54 -4.38
C SER A 246 8.65 -11.81 -4.34
N ILE A 247 8.05 -12.99 -4.44
CA ILE A 247 8.79 -14.28 -4.50
C ILE A 247 9.64 -14.33 -5.78
N MET A 248 9.09 -13.90 -6.92
CA MET A 248 9.83 -13.82 -8.19
C MET A 248 11.04 -12.90 -8.07
N GLY A 249 10.88 -11.70 -7.47
CA GLY A 249 11.97 -10.75 -7.25
C GLY A 249 13.09 -11.32 -6.37
N LEU A 250 12.74 -12.04 -5.30
CA LEU A 250 13.72 -12.74 -4.46
C LEU A 250 14.45 -13.86 -5.21
N GLY A 251 13.74 -14.62 -6.04
CA GLY A 251 14.33 -15.65 -6.87
C GLY A 251 15.39 -15.08 -7.83
N ILE A 252 15.05 -14.00 -8.54
CA ILE A 252 15.98 -13.30 -9.45
C ILE A 252 17.18 -12.75 -8.68
N ALA A 253 16.97 -12.10 -7.53
CA ALA A 253 18.04 -11.56 -6.70
C ALA A 253 19.04 -12.65 -6.23
N ARG A 254 18.55 -13.84 -5.91
CA ARG A 254 19.41 -14.99 -5.54
C ARG A 254 20.26 -15.45 -6.73
N ILE A 255 19.67 -15.58 -7.89
CA ILE A 255 20.39 -16.01 -9.13
C ILE A 255 21.48 -14.99 -9.47
N MET A 256 21.18 -13.70 -9.45
CA MET A 256 22.14 -12.63 -9.72
C MET A 256 23.32 -12.64 -8.72
N LYS A 257 23.06 -12.91 -7.43
CA LYS A 257 24.10 -12.98 -6.41
C LYS A 257 24.97 -14.23 -6.50
N MET A 258 24.41 -15.34 -6.99
CA MET A 258 25.17 -16.58 -7.26
C MET A 258 26.11 -16.38 -8.45
N ASN A 259 25.67 -15.72 -9.51
CA ASN A 259 26.53 -15.43 -10.67
C ASN A 259 27.71 -14.52 -10.30
N LYS A 260 27.49 -13.45 -9.51
CA LYS A 260 28.59 -12.58 -9.04
C LYS A 260 29.67 -13.32 -8.24
N ARG A 261 29.30 -14.39 -7.51
CA ARG A 261 30.27 -15.21 -6.76
C ARG A 261 31.03 -16.22 -7.61
N GLN A 262 30.57 -16.49 -8.81
CA GLN A 262 31.29 -17.37 -9.76
C GLN A 262 32.30 -16.60 -10.63
N ASP A 263 32.11 -15.27 -10.73
CA ASP A 263 32.98 -14.38 -11.51
C ASP A 263 34.10 -13.75 -10.66
N GLU A 264 34.10 -13.94 -9.32
CA GLU A 264 35.16 -13.59 -8.36
C GLU A 264 36.03 -14.84 -8.05
#